data_7b6280bc91bc0c1bea1134f0913cbde1
#
_entry.id   7b6280bc91bc0c1bea1134f0913cbde1
#
_cell.length_a   1.000
_cell.length_b   1.000
_cell.length_c   1.000
_cell.angle_alpha   90.00
_cell.angle_beta   90.00
_cell.angle_gamma   90.00
#
_symmetry.space_group_name_H-M   'P 1'
#
loop_
_entity.id
_entity.type
_entity.pdbx_description
1 polymer ?
#
loop_
_entity_poly.entity_id
_entity_poly.type
_entity_poly.pdbx_seq_one_letter_code
_entity_poly.pdbx_strand_id
1 'polypeptide(L)'
;MAPFLSITKDPEAYENFEKIILLHGVRKKEDLAYYTRFTKELAEHEYLGDLVKEKLVYYPIVSREKFIHQGRITHLLENGQVFKDLSLPIINPQEDRAMICGGPAMLKDTSQVLEKFHLSPSPKRGELGQYLIERAFVG
;
A
#
# COMPACT_ATOMS: atom_id res chain seq x y z
N MET A 1 1.22 -9.50 1.45
CA MET A 1 0.97 -9.13 0.03
C MET A 1 -0.29 -9.76 -0.57
N ALA A 2 -0.63 -10.98 -0.23
CA ALA A 2 -1.80 -11.66 -0.82
C ALA A 2 -3.11 -10.87 -0.74
N PRO A 3 -3.49 -10.23 0.38
CA PRO A 3 -4.72 -9.43 0.43
C PRO A 3 -4.71 -8.27 -0.56
N PHE A 4 -3.56 -7.66 -0.75
CA PHE A 4 -3.41 -6.53 -1.67
C PHE A 4 -3.49 -6.96 -3.13
N LEU A 5 -2.98 -8.15 -3.46
CA LEU A 5 -3.11 -8.71 -4.81
C LEU A 5 -4.58 -8.95 -5.17
N SER A 6 -5.38 -9.43 -4.21
CA SER A 6 -6.82 -9.61 -4.42
C SER A 6 -7.52 -8.29 -4.69
N ILE A 7 -7.20 -7.25 -3.91
CA ILE A 7 -7.78 -5.92 -4.09
C ILE A 7 -7.42 -5.33 -5.44
N THR A 8 -6.18 -5.47 -5.87
CA THR A 8 -5.73 -4.90 -7.15
C THR A 8 -6.38 -5.59 -8.36
N LYS A 9 -6.97 -6.77 -8.17
CA LYS A 9 -7.71 -7.49 -9.21
C LYS A 9 -9.21 -7.21 -9.17
N ASP A 10 -9.70 -6.49 -8.16
CA ASP A 10 -11.12 -6.24 -7.97
C ASP A 10 -11.56 -4.94 -8.66
N PRO A 11 -12.43 -5.00 -9.67
CA PRO A 11 -12.91 -3.79 -10.34
C PRO A 11 -13.59 -2.80 -9.40
N GLU A 12 -14.29 -3.29 -8.36
CA GLU A 12 -14.95 -2.42 -7.38
C GLU A 12 -13.96 -1.51 -6.65
N ALA A 13 -12.75 -1.99 -6.38
CA ALA A 13 -11.74 -1.17 -5.73
C ALA A 13 -11.42 0.08 -6.56
N TYR A 14 -11.35 -0.09 -7.89
CA TYR A 14 -11.08 1.02 -8.79
C TYR A 14 -12.29 1.95 -9.00
N GLU A 15 -13.49 1.43 -8.79
CA GLU A 15 -14.70 2.25 -8.83
C GLU A 15 -14.85 3.12 -7.59
N ASN A 16 -14.48 2.57 -6.42
CA ASN A 16 -14.65 3.22 -5.13
C ASN A 16 -13.56 4.24 -4.80
N PHE A 17 -12.37 4.12 -5.40
CA PHE A 17 -11.25 4.98 -5.10
C PHE A 17 -10.71 5.65 -6.36
N GLU A 18 -10.36 6.91 -6.22
CA GLU A 18 -9.77 7.68 -7.30
C GLU A 18 -8.36 7.16 -7.65
N LYS A 19 -7.60 6.79 -6.62
CA LYS A 19 -6.28 6.17 -6.77
C LYS A 19 -6.08 5.07 -5.74
N ILE A 20 -5.35 4.04 -6.14
CA ILE A 20 -4.92 2.96 -5.25
C ILE A 20 -3.39 2.98 -5.24
N ILE A 21 -2.81 3.22 -4.08
CA ILE A 21 -1.36 3.28 -3.92
C ILE A 21 -0.91 2.04 -3.16
N LEU A 22 -0.10 1.22 -3.80
CA LEU A 22 0.41 -0.01 -3.22
C LEU A 22 1.87 0.19 -2.82
N LEU A 23 2.09 0.39 -1.51
CA LEU A 23 3.44 0.48 -0.94
C LEU A 23 3.92 -0.91 -0.58
N HIS A 24 5.01 -1.34 -1.18
CA HIS A 24 5.55 -2.68 -0.97
C HIS A 24 6.99 -2.61 -0.49
N GLY A 25 7.20 -2.86 0.80
CA GLY A 25 8.53 -2.84 1.40
C GLY A 25 9.16 -4.21 1.43
N VAL A 26 10.37 -4.33 0.91
CA VAL A 26 11.17 -5.55 0.93
C VAL A 26 12.59 -5.23 1.38
N ARG A 27 13.36 -6.25 1.76
CA ARG A 27 14.75 -6.09 2.20
C ARG A 27 15.71 -5.95 1.01
N LYS A 28 15.51 -6.72 -0.03
CA LYS A 28 16.38 -6.79 -1.21
C LYS A 28 15.61 -6.65 -2.51
N LYS A 29 16.26 -6.10 -3.53
CA LYS A 29 15.65 -5.92 -4.86
C LYS A 29 15.17 -7.23 -5.50
N GLU A 30 15.86 -8.34 -5.24
CA GLU A 30 15.47 -9.65 -5.79
C GLU A 30 14.07 -10.08 -5.34
N ASP A 31 13.62 -9.60 -4.18
CA ASP A 31 12.30 -9.91 -3.66
C ASP A 31 11.17 -9.20 -4.42
N LEU A 32 11.50 -8.22 -5.25
CA LEU A 32 10.53 -7.45 -6.04
C LEU A 32 10.19 -8.08 -7.39
N ALA A 33 11.04 -8.97 -7.91
CA ALA A 33 10.92 -9.43 -9.30
C ALA A 33 9.52 -9.96 -9.65
N TYR A 34 8.95 -10.81 -8.78
CA TYR A 34 7.62 -11.38 -9.00
C TYR A 34 6.53 -10.29 -8.99
N TYR A 35 6.58 -9.38 -8.04
CA TYR A 35 5.54 -8.35 -7.86
C TYR A 35 5.61 -7.29 -8.94
N THR A 36 6.81 -6.95 -9.40
CA THR A 36 6.99 -6.04 -10.53
C THR A 36 6.39 -6.63 -11.80
N ARG A 37 6.63 -7.92 -12.04
CA ARG A 37 6.04 -8.65 -13.16
C ARG A 37 4.52 -8.70 -13.02
N PHE A 38 4.02 -8.98 -11.83
CA PHE A 38 2.59 -9.05 -11.56
C PHE A 38 1.88 -7.74 -11.88
N THR A 39 2.43 -6.61 -11.44
CA THR A 39 1.81 -5.31 -11.72
C THR A 39 1.83 -4.97 -13.20
N LYS A 40 2.89 -5.37 -13.91
CA LYS A 40 2.97 -5.19 -15.35
C LYS A 40 1.93 -6.04 -16.08
N GLU A 41 1.80 -7.30 -15.71
CA GLU A 41 0.78 -8.20 -16.29
C GLU A 41 -0.62 -7.68 -16.01
N LEU A 42 -0.86 -7.16 -14.81
CA LEU A 42 -2.14 -6.58 -14.45
C LEU A 42 -2.49 -5.37 -15.32
N ALA A 43 -1.50 -4.52 -15.62
CA ALA A 43 -1.68 -3.37 -16.51
C ALA A 43 -1.98 -3.79 -17.95
N GLU A 44 -1.59 -5.00 -18.35
CA GLU A 44 -1.86 -5.56 -19.67
C GLU A 44 -3.14 -6.40 -19.70
N HIS A 45 -3.85 -6.53 -18.57
CA HIS A 45 -5.07 -7.32 -18.46
C HIS A 45 -6.18 -6.74 -19.35
N GLU A 46 -6.90 -7.62 -20.06
CA GLU A 46 -7.91 -7.23 -21.04
C GLU A 46 -9.01 -6.33 -20.47
N TYR A 47 -9.50 -6.64 -19.26
CA TYR A 47 -10.62 -5.91 -18.64
C TYR A 47 -10.17 -4.86 -17.62
N LEU A 48 -9.06 -5.09 -16.95
CA LEU A 48 -8.59 -4.22 -15.86
C LEU A 48 -7.46 -3.29 -16.27
N GLY A 49 -6.81 -3.56 -17.40
CA GLY A 49 -5.58 -2.86 -17.78
C GLY A 49 -5.70 -1.33 -17.77
N ASP A 50 -6.77 -0.80 -18.32
CA ASP A 50 -6.97 0.66 -18.40
C ASP A 50 -7.17 1.27 -17.02
N LEU A 51 -7.95 0.61 -16.16
CA LEU A 51 -8.16 1.05 -14.77
C LEU A 51 -6.87 1.01 -13.96
N VAL A 52 -6.09 -0.06 -14.14
CA VAL A 52 -4.80 -0.22 -13.47
C VAL A 52 -3.82 0.88 -13.88
N LYS A 53 -3.69 1.15 -15.16
CA LYS A 53 -2.80 2.19 -15.67
C LYS A 53 -3.18 3.58 -15.18
N GLU A 54 -4.47 3.83 -15.05
CA GLU A 54 -4.98 5.13 -14.61
C GLU A 54 -4.91 5.32 -13.10
N LYS A 55 -5.24 4.28 -12.33
CA LYS A 55 -5.50 4.43 -10.89
C LYS A 55 -4.50 3.73 -9.97
N LEU A 56 -3.88 2.63 -10.39
CA LEU A 56 -2.96 1.89 -9.53
C LEU A 56 -1.55 2.46 -9.62
N VAL A 57 -1.01 2.81 -8.46
CA VAL A 57 0.38 3.24 -8.32
C VAL A 57 1.11 2.21 -7.48
N TYR A 58 2.11 1.55 -8.06
CA TYR A 58 2.97 0.63 -7.34
C TYR A 58 4.25 1.35 -6.91
N TYR A 59 4.48 1.39 -5.60
CA TYR A 59 5.61 2.08 -5.01
C TYR A 59 6.46 1.07 -4.23
N PRO A 60 7.43 0.41 -4.88
CA PRO A 60 8.30 -0.54 -4.20
C PRO A 60 9.36 0.18 -3.38
N ILE A 61 9.66 -0.37 -2.20
CA ILE A 61 10.62 0.19 -1.26
C ILE A 61 11.60 -0.91 -0.84
N VAL A 62 12.89 -0.62 -0.89
CA VAL A 62 13.94 -1.56 -0.51
C VAL A 62 14.72 -1.00 0.68
N SER A 63 14.85 -1.79 1.76
CA SER A 63 15.47 -1.31 3.00
C SER A 63 16.97 -1.57 3.12
N ARG A 64 17.50 -2.60 2.47
CA ARG A 64 18.89 -3.05 2.67
C ARG A 64 19.84 -2.89 1.48
N GLU A 65 19.38 -2.32 0.40
CA GLU A 65 20.18 -2.08 -0.81
C GLU A 65 19.88 -0.69 -1.36
N LYS A 66 20.76 -0.18 -2.19
CA LYS A 66 20.50 1.08 -2.92
C LYS A 66 19.36 0.87 -3.90
N PHE A 67 18.39 1.76 -3.84
CA PHE A 67 17.21 1.70 -4.70
C PHE A 67 16.61 3.10 -4.81
N ILE A 68 15.81 3.35 -5.84
CA ILE A 68 15.16 4.65 -6.03
C ILE A 68 14.28 5.04 -4.83
N HIS A 69 13.62 4.06 -4.20
CA HIS A 69 12.89 4.27 -2.96
C HIS A 69 13.53 3.41 -1.87
N GLN A 70 14.57 3.94 -1.23
CA GLN A 70 15.31 3.23 -0.21
C GLN A 70 14.84 3.62 1.18
N GLY A 71 14.60 2.61 2.04
CA GLY A 71 14.24 2.82 3.43
C GLY A 71 13.13 1.90 3.89
N ARG A 72 12.41 2.32 4.92
CA ARG A 72 11.24 1.60 5.45
C ARG A 72 9.98 2.37 5.12
N ILE A 73 8.87 1.65 4.94
CA ILE A 73 7.55 2.25 4.64
C ILE A 73 7.22 3.34 5.68
N THR A 74 7.37 3.02 6.96
CA THR A 74 7.06 3.95 8.05
C THR A 74 7.85 5.24 7.97
N HIS A 75 9.13 5.14 7.68
CA HIS A 75 9.99 6.30 7.56
C HIS A 75 9.61 7.19 6.38
N LEU A 76 9.37 6.59 5.22
CA LEU A 76 9.02 7.32 4.00
C LEU A 76 7.62 7.94 4.07
N LEU A 77 6.71 7.34 4.82
CA LEU A 77 5.40 7.94 5.10
C LEU A 77 5.54 9.11 6.07
N GLU A 78 6.27 8.91 7.18
CA GLU A 78 6.40 9.90 8.24
C GLU A 78 7.11 11.17 7.78
N ASN A 79 8.17 11.04 6.96
CA ASN A 79 8.90 12.19 6.44
C ASN A 79 8.27 12.82 5.20
N GLY A 80 7.19 12.26 4.67
CA GLY A 80 6.48 12.79 3.52
C GLY A 80 7.08 12.46 2.16
N GLN A 81 8.12 11.62 2.11
CA GLN A 81 8.80 11.30 0.85
C GLN A 81 7.88 10.62 -0.17
N VAL A 82 7.02 9.70 0.30
CA VAL A 82 6.05 9.01 -0.56
C VAL A 82 5.14 10.03 -1.27
N PHE A 83 4.61 10.98 -0.52
CA PHE A 83 3.69 11.98 -1.07
C PHE A 83 4.38 12.91 -2.05
N LYS A 84 5.61 13.28 -1.75
CA LYS A 84 6.43 14.10 -2.64
C LYS A 84 6.73 13.38 -3.94
N ASP A 85 7.15 12.13 -3.88
CA ASP A 85 7.48 11.33 -5.06
C ASP A 85 6.28 11.11 -5.97
N LEU A 86 5.09 10.97 -5.37
CA LEU A 86 3.85 10.74 -6.11
C LEU A 86 3.10 12.02 -6.46
N SER A 87 3.60 13.18 -6.05
CA SER A 87 2.95 14.48 -6.24
C SER A 87 1.52 14.49 -5.68
N LEU A 88 1.36 13.90 -4.50
CA LEU A 88 0.07 13.83 -3.81
C LEU A 88 0.10 14.63 -2.51
N PRO A 89 -1.06 15.12 -2.04
CA PRO A 89 -1.15 15.71 -0.71
C PRO A 89 -0.94 14.63 0.36
N ILE A 90 -0.63 15.04 1.59
CA ILE A 90 -0.52 14.11 2.70
C ILE A 90 -1.86 13.43 2.96
N ILE A 91 -1.82 12.30 3.69
CA ILE A 91 -3.04 11.54 3.99
C ILE A 91 -4.07 12.43 4.69
N ASN A 92 -5.30 12.39 4.16
CA ASN A 92 -6.46 13.08 4.72
C ASN A 92 -7.40 12.05 5.32
N PRO A 93 -7.62 12.06 6.66
CA PRO A 93 -8.45 11.04 7.29
C PRO A 93 -9.92 11.05 6.87
N GLN A 94 -10.39 12.13 6.25
CA GLN A 94 -11.77 12.21 5.77
C GLN A 94 -11.95 11.55 4.40
N GLU A 95 -10.90 11.54 3.57
CA GLU A 95 -10.99 11.06 2.20
C GLU A 95 -10.22 9.77 1.96
N ASP A 96 -9.11 9.57 2.69
CA ASP A 96 -8.20 8.46 2.45
C ASP A 96 -8.47 7.29 3.40
N ARG A 97 -8.19 6.10 2.90
CA ARG A 97 -8.29 4.87 3.68
C ARG A 97 -7.02 4.05 3.47
N ALA A 98 -6.64 3.29 4.47
CA ALA A 98 -5.43 2.48 4.42
C ALA A 98 -5.70 1.04 4.82
N MET A 99 -4.93 0.12 4.25
CA MET A 99 -4.88 -1.27 4.68
C MET A 99 -3.42 -1.63 4.88
N ILE A 100 -3.12 -2.26 6.02
CA ILE A 100 -1.75 -2.66 6.34
C ILE A 100 -1.68 -4.16 6.55
N CYS A 101 -0.59 -4.76 6.08
CA CYS A 101 -0.32 -6.19 6.18
C CYS A 101 1.16 -6.40 6.45
N GLY A 102 1.49 -7.35 7.31
CA GLY A 102 2.88 -7.65 7.63
C GLY A 102 3.02 -8.36 8.97
N GLY A 103 4.25 -8.47 9.46
CA GLY A 103 4.53 -9.03 10.77
C GLY A 103 4.15 -8.08 11.90
N PRO A 104 4.18 -8.57 13.17
CA PRO A 104 3.71 -7.76 14.31
C PRO A 104 4.42 -6.41 14.48
N ALA A 105 5.72 -6.37 14.29
CA ALA A 105 6.48 -5.11 14.42
C ALA A 105 6.10 -4.11 13.33
N MET A 106 5.97 -4.56 12.11
CA MET A 106 5.59 -3.73 10.97
C MET A 106 4.17 -3.19 11.14
N LEU A 107 3.24 -4.03 11.60
CA LEU A 107 1.86 -3.59 11.85
C LEU A 107 1.80 -2.53 12.94
N LYS A 108 2.55 -2.73 14.03
CA LYS A 108 2.60 -1.77 15.14
C LYS A 108 3.16 -0.42 14.68
N ASP A 109 4.31 -0.45 14.02
CA ASP A 109 4.99 0.78 13.61
C ASP A 109 4.19 1.54 12.56
N THR A 110 3.61 0.83 11.60
CA THR A 110 2.79 1.46 10.55
C THR A 110 1.50 2.03 11.12
N SER A 111 0.86 1.33 12.06
CA SER A 111 -0.34 1.85 12.75
C SER A 111 -0.04 3.16 13.47
N GLN A 112 1.10 3.24 14.15
CA GLN A 112 1.51 4.47 14.84
C GLN A 112 1.69 5.63 13.88
N VAL A 113 2.26 5.39 12.69
CA VAL A 113 2.42 6.42 11.67
C VAL A 113 1.07 6.87 11.14
N LEU A 114 0.16 5.95 10.85
CA LEU A 114 -1.19 6.29 10.38
C LEU A 114 -1.95 7.11 11.42
N GLU A 115 -1.80 6.79 12.69
CA GLU A 115 -2.43 7.55 13.78
C GLU A 115 -1.87 8.97 13.89
N LYS A 116 -0.62 9.18 13.54
CA LYS A 116 -0.05 10.54 13.44
C LYS A 116 -0.72 11.36 12.33
N PHE A 117 -1.24 10.71 11.30
CA PHE A 117 -2.06 11.35 10.26
C PHE A 117 -3.54 11.40 10.63
N HIS A 118 -3.89 11.09 11.89
CA HIS A 118 -5.25 11.15 12.44
C HIS A 118 -6.21 10.08 11.88
N LEU A 119 -5.67 8.98 11.34
CA LEU A 119 -6.48 7.84 10.95
C LEU A 119 -6.80 6.98 12.18
N SER A 120 -8.04 6.55 12.28
CA SER A 120 -8.50 5.65 13.36
C SER A 120 -8.62 4.22 12.85
N PRO A 121 -8.23 3.22 13.66
CA PRO A 121 -8.36 1.82 13.25
C PRO A 121 -9.82 1.37 13.19
N SER A 122 -10.09 0.37 12.35
CA SER A 122 -11.37 -0.32 12.37
C SER A 122 -11.50 -1.08 13.69
N PRO A 123 -12.54 -0.81 14.52
CA PRO A 123 -12.65 -1.43 15.85
C PRO A 123 -12.90 -2.93 15.79
N LYS A 124 -13.61 -3.39 14.76
CA LYS A 124 -13.91 -4.80 14.52
C LYS A 124 -13.91 -5.09 13.04
N ARG A 125 -13.73 -6.37 12.71
CA ARG A 125 -13.87 -6.84 11.34
C ARG A 125 -15.28 -6.51 10.83
N GLY A 126 -15.35 -5.84 9.67
CA GLY A 126 -16.62 -5.43 9.08
C GLY A 126 -17.17 -4.10 9.57
N GLU A 127 -16.59 -3.48 10.60
CA GLU A 127 -16.97 -2.14 11.03
C GLU A 127 -16.12 -1.10 10.29
N LEU A 128 -16.72 0.07 10.04
CA LEU A 128 -16.05 1.15 9.34
C LEU A 128 -15.00 1.82 10.23
N GLY A 129 -13.80 1.91 9.70
CA GLY A 129 -12.69 2.67 10.27
C GLY A 129 -11.90 3.28 9.14
N GLN A 130 -10.84 3.99 9.46
CA GLN A 130 -10.01 4.66 8.46
C GLN A 130 -8.82 3.81 8.04
N TYR A 131 -8.41 2.84 8.83
CA TYR A 131 -7.48 1.83 8.39
C TYR A 131 -7.80 0.45 8.95
N LEU A 132 -7.39 -0.58 8.21
CA LEU A 132 -7.65 -1.98 8.51
C LEU A 132 -6.33 -2.74 8.60
N ILE A 133 -6.24 -3.64 9.56
CA ILE A 133 -5.07 -4.51 9.74
C ILE A 133 -5.41 -5.92 9.26
N GLU A 134 -4.59 -6.44 8.35
CA GLU A 134 -4.63 -7.84 7.93
C GLU A 134 -3.31 -8.49 8.35
N ARG A 135 -3.38 -9.55 9.15
CA ARG A 135 -2.20 -10.26 9.61
C ARG A 135 -1.75 -11.27 8.56
N ALA A 136 -0.52 -11.16 8.11
CA ALA A 136 0.03 -12.04 7.09
C ALA A 136 0.33 -13.45 7.62
N PHE A 137 0.59 -13.57 8.90
CA PHE A 137 0.93 -14.85 9.52
C PHE A 137 -0.01 -15.13 10.68
N VAL A 138 -0.92 -16.04 10.45
CA VAL A 138 -1.77 -16.63 11.49
C VAL A 138 -1.13 -17.99 11.78
N GLY A 139 -0.21 -17.96 12.67
CA GLY A 139 0.50 -19.18 13.02
C GLY A 139 0.08 -19.68 14.34
#